data_ecf2da6d865e570b216293e3284e8346
#
_entry.id   ecf2da6d865e570b216293e3284e8346
#
_cell.length_a   1.000
_cell.length_b   1.000
_cell.length_c   1.000
_cell.angle_alpha   90.00
_cell.angle_beta   90.00
_cell.angle_gamma   90.00
#
_symmetry.space_group_name_H-M   'P 1'
#
loop_
_entity.id
_entity.type
_entity.pdbx_description
1 polymer ?
#
loop_
_entity_poly.entity_id
_entity_poly.type
_entity_poly.pdbx_seq_one_letter_code
_entity_poly.pdbx_strand_id
1 'polypeptide(L)'
;IVLILFLLLRKGGAAVYLDGTLQGVLHNPSITAEKIIERLETELSTSVGSEVQLVEEITVEPVRIGSKYKNDVCTEEYLYPKLRNQLTYLVNAAVIQVEAEDVAALISEESADTVLDQLKAIYTPADVDPQDLEVTFVENVSVTQKFVDGSTILSEEDALAALQQTTETTTTYTAVSGDSFYSIAVKYDMSLEELLELNNLTINDSLKAGQVLNVITQKPRI
;
A
#
# COMPACT_ATOMS: atom_id res chain seq x y z
N ILE A 1 13.26 29.86 37.10
CA ILE A 1 12.20 29.52 36.10
C ILE A 1 11.83 30.78 35.31
N VAL A 2 11.56 31.94 35.95
CA VAL A 2 11.19 33.22 35.27
C VAL A 2 12.30 33.72 34.34
N LEU A 3 13.59 33.55 34.73
CA LEU A 3 14.75 34.02 33.97
C LEU A 3 14.97 33.20 32.69
N ILE A 4 14.68 31.90 32.73
CA ILE A 4 14.77 31.00 31.55
C ILE A 4 13.67 31.34 30.55
N LEU A 5 12.45 31.60 30.99
CA LEU A 5 11.34 32.03 30.15
C LEU A 5 11.61 33.39 29.49
N PHE A 6 12.28 34.33 30.19
CA PHE A 6 12.65 35.66 29.64
C PHE A 6 13.79 35.57 28.59
N LEU A 7 14.67 34.56 28.70
CA LEU A 7 15.71 34.28 27.69
C LEU A 7 15.12 33.61 26.42
N LEU A 8 14.07 32.83 26.56
CA LEU A 8 13.32 32.22 25.43
C LEU A 8 12.59 33.29 24.59
N LEU A 9 12.05 34.34 25.25
CA LEU A 9 11.37 35.46 24.57
C LEU A 9 12.31 36.42 23.78
N ARG A 10 13.62 36.26 23.88
CA ARG A 10 14.63 37.00 23.09
C ARG A 10 15.13 36.29 21.84
N LYS A 11 14.60 35.09 21.53
CA LYS A 11 14.91 34.37 20.30
C LYS A 11 14.08 34.97 19.19
N GLY A 12 14.75 35.65 18.24
CA GLY A 12 14.09 36.44 17.18
C GLY A 12 13.58 35.61 15.99
N GLY A 13 13.72 34.27 16.00
CA GLY A 13 13.31 33.42 14.91
C GLY A 13 13.24 31.94 15.26
N ALA A 14 12.83 31.14 14.28
CA ALA A 14 12.78 29.69 14.35
C ALA A 14 13.55 29.08 13.17
N ALA A 15 14.54 28.27 13.47
CA ALA A 15 15.26 27.47 12.47
C ALA A 15 14.48 26.19 12.19
N VAL A 16 14.18 25.95 10.92
CA VAL A 16 13.42 24.79 10.44
C VAL A 16 14.37 23.81 9.77
N TYR A 17 14.32 22.57 10.21
CA TYR A 17 15.15 21.49 9.71
C TYR A 17 14.25 20.39 9.10
N LEU A 18 14.76 19.77 8.05
CA LEU A 18 14.23 18.56 7.43
C LEU A 18 15.30 17.47 7.56
N ASP A 19 15.01 16.39 8.25
CA ASP A 19 15.96 15.32 8.58
C ASP A 19 17.31 15.85 9.11
N GLY A 20 17.23 16.81 10.03
CA GLY A 20 18.39 17.46 10.63
C GLY A 20 19.11 18.46 9.73
N THR A 21 18.69 18.65 8.47
CA THR A 21 19.27 19.62 7.54
C THR A 21 18.52 20.95 7.59
N LEU A 22 19.23 22.07 7.86
CA LEU A 22 18.63 23.41 7.94
C LEU A 22 18.02 23.81 6.59
N GLN A 23 16.73 24.11 6.59
CA GLN A 23 15.98 24.56 5.41
C GLN A 23 15.83 26.08 5.33
N GLY A 24 15.70 26.72 6.47
CA GLY A 24 15.57 28.16 6.58
C GLY A 24 15.31 28.63 8.01
N VAL A 25 15.30 29.92 8.20
CA VAL A 25 15.00 30.56 9.50
C VAL A 25 13.88 31.57 9.32
N LEU A 26 12.77 31.35 9.99
CA LEU A 26 11.62 32.25 9.97
C LEU A 26 11.73 33.32 11.07
N HIS A 27 11.22 34.53 10.80
CA HIS A 27 11.11 35.58 11.81
C HIS A 27 10.02 35.35 12.87
N ASN A 28 9.38 34.18 12.87
CA ASN A 28 8.35 33.81 13.82
C ASN A 28 8.89 32.82 14.86
N PRO A 29 9.30 33.25 16.06
CA PRO A 29 9.85 32.36 17.08
C PRO A 29 8.82 31.46 17.76
N SER A 30 7.52 31.65 17.46
CA SER A 30 6.40 30.89 18.04
C SER A 30 5.88 29.80 17.09
N ILE A 31 6.48 29.67 15.91
CA ILE A 31 6.09 28.58 15.00
C ILE A 31 6.62 27.24 15.54
N THR A 32 5.83 26.21 15.41
CA THR A 32 6.19 24.85 15.86
C THR A 32 6.26 23.90 14.68
N ALA A 33 6.90 22.76 14.86
CA ALA A 33 6.97 21.72 13.84
C ALA A 33 5.56 21.22 13.46
N GLU A 34 4.70 21.03 14.48
CA GLU A 34 3.32 20.55 14.28
C GLU A 34 2.53 21.47 13.33
N LYS A 35 2.66 22.80 13.47
CA LYS A 35 1.99 23.75 12.59
C LYS A 35 2.50 23.73 11.16
N ILE A 36 3.79 23.47 10.97
CA ILE A 36 4.38 23.32 9.64
C ILE A 36 3.89 22.03 9.00
N ILE A 37 3.92 20.94 9.73
CA ILE A 37 3.46 19.63 9.30
C ILE A 37 1.97 19.70 8.93
N GLU A 38 1.11 20.17 9.85
CA GLU A 38 -0.33 20.30 9.64
C GLU A 38 -0.67 21.09 8.36
N ARG A 39 0.03 22.19 8.11
CA ARG A 39 -0.17 22.98 6.89
C ARG A 39 0.26 22.24 5.64
N LEU A 40 1.43 21.60 5.64
CA LEU A 40 1.94 20.84 4.50
C LEU A 40 1.04 19.63 4.19
N GLU A 41 0.63 18.89 5.20
CA GLU A 41 -0.30 17.77 5.06
C GLU A 41 -1.67 18.22 4.55
N THR A 42 -2.19 19.35 5.03
CA THR A 42 -3.45 19.93 4.53
C THR A 42 -3.36 20.32 3.06
N GLU A 43 -2.27 20.99 2.66
CA GLU A 43 -2.05 21.39 1.27
C GLU A 43 -1.90 20.16 0.35
N LEU A 44 -1.15 19.14 0.78
CA LEU A 44 -0.96 17.90 0.04
C LEU A 44 -2.24 17.08 -0.04
N SER A 45 -2.95 16.90 1.08
CA SER A 45 -4.23 16.18 1.14
C SER A 45 -5.27 16.80 0.20
N THR A 46 -5.32 18.13 0.11
CA THR A 46 -6.21 18.83 -0.82
C THR A 46 -5.85 18.53 -2.28
N SER A 47 -4.55 18.39 -2.60
CA SER A 47 -4.10 18.11 -3.96
C SER A 47 -4.26 16.65 -4.36
N VAL A 48 -4.16 15.73 -3.41
CA VAL A 48 -4.25 14.27 -3.60
C VAL A 48 -5.70 13.79 -3.53
N GLY A 49 -6.55 14.47 -2.75
CA GLY A 49 -7.93 14.07 -2.52
C GLY A 49 -8.10 13.04 -1.39
N SER A 50 -7.04 12.78 -0.63
CA SER A 50 -7.06 11.92 0.56
C SER A 50 -6.07 12.42 1.61
N GLU A 51 -6.20 11.97 2.84
CA GLU A 51 -5.27 12.27 3.93
C GLU A 51 -3.86 11.78 3.59
N VAL A 52 -2.86 12.61 3.89
CA VAL A 52 -1.45 12.24 3.69
C VAL A 52 -0.69 12.30 5.00
N GLN A 53 0.38 11.53 5.09
CA GLN A 53 1.33 11.55 6.19
C GLN A 53 2.73 11.76 5.63
N LEU A 54 3.45 12.74 6.16
CA LEU A 54 4.83 13.02 5.78
C LEU A 54 5.76 11.91 6.27
N VAL A 55 6.79 11.59 5.48
CA VAL A 55 7.79 10.57 5.82
C VAL A 55 8.98 11.22 6.55
N GLU A 56 9.43 12.38 6.09
CA GLU A 56 10.59 13.07 6.65
C GLU A 56 10.27 13.76 7.99
N GLU A 57 11.26 13.84 8.86
CA GLU A 57 11.14 14.50 10.15
C GLU A 57 11.36 16.01 10.00
N ILE A 58 10.34 16.80 10.36
CA ILE A 58 10.44 18.26 10.45
C ILE A 58 10.65 18.64 11.91
N THR A 59 11.76 19.32 12.18
CA THR A 59 12.05 19.87 13.51
C THR A 59 12.21 21.38 13.46
N VAL A 60 11.84 22.04 14.56
CA VAL A 60 11.91 23.50 14.69
C VAL A 60 12.61 23.89 15.98
N GLU A 61 13.65 24.67 15.85
CA GLU A 61 14.41 25.20 16.99
C GLU A 61 14.25 26.71 17.10
N PRO A 62 13.85 27.24 18.26
CA PRO A 62 13.87 28.70 18.49
C PRO A 62 15.31 29.20 18.54
N VAL A 63 15.64 30.15 17.66
CA VAL A 63 17.01 30.66 17.49
C VAL A 63 17.08 32.17 17.62
N ARG A 64 18.27 32.68 17.93
CA ARG A 64 18.59 34.11 17.82
C ARG A 64 19.13 34.38 16.42
N ILE A 65 18.41 35.19 15.65
CA ILE A 65 18.89 35.65 14.35
C ILE A 65 20.12 36.58 14.58
N GLY A 66 21.28 36.13 14.14
CA GLY A 66 22.55 36.79 14.23
C GLY A 66 23.45 36.41 13.06
N SER A 67 24.76 36.63 13.19
CA SER A 67 25.72 36.32 12.11
C SER A 67 25.64 34.87 11.62
N LYS A 68 25.31 33.91 12.50
CA LYS A 68 25.20 32.50 12.18
C LYS A 68 24.08 32.22 11.17
N TYR A 69 22.93 32.87 11.28
CA TYR A 69 21.73 32.59 10.50
C TYR A 69 21.37 33.71 9.51
N LYS A 70 22.22 34.72 9.35
CA LYS A 70 21.92 35.90 8.55
C LYS A 70 21.54 35.55 7.10
N ASN A 71 22.15 34.54 6.51
CA ASN A 71 21.95 34.14 5.14
C ASN A 71 20.82 33.11 4.96
N ASP A 72 20.32 32.53 6.06
CA ASP A 72 19.30 31.47 6.06
C ASP A 72 17.91 32.01 6.40
N VAL A 73 17.79 33.32 6.70
CA VAL A 73 16.50 33.97 6.97
C VAL A 73 15.67 34.00 5.70
N CYS A 74 14.44 33.52 5.79
CA CYS A 74 13.50 33.48 4.69
C CYS A 74 12.07 33.74 5.16
N THR A 75 11.16 33.91 4.19
CA THR A 75 9.72 34.03 4.43
C THR A 75 9.06 32.65 4.37
N GLU A 76 7.82 32.57 4.87
CA GLU A 76 7.01 31.36 4.75
C GLU A 76 6.74 31.02 3.27
N GLU A 77 6.45 32.03 2.43
CA GLU A 77 6.20 31.86 1.00
C GLU A 77 7.39 31.23 0.25
N TYR A 78 8.60 31.40 0.75
CA TYR A 78 9.79 30.74 0.23
C TYR A 78 9.98 29.36 0.81
N LEU A 79 9.79 29.21 2.14
CA LEU A 79 10.11 27.99 2.86
C LEU A 79 9.16 26.84 2.54
N TYR A 80 7.84 27.07 2.51
CA TYR A 80 6.85 26.02 2.29
C TYR A 80 6.97 25.34 0.92
N PRO A 81 7.08 26.06 -0.21
CA PRO A 81 7.33 25.43 -1.51
C PRO A 81 8.66 24.66 -1.56
N LYS A 82 9.70 25.18 -0.88
CA LYS A 82 10.99 24.50 -0.81
C LYS A 82 10.89 23.18 -0.04
N LEU A 83 10.21 23.16 1.10
CA LEU A 83 9.94 21.92 1.85
C LEU A 83 9.12 20.94 1.02
N ARG A 84 7.99 21.39 0.47
CA ARG A 84 7.09 20.56 -0.33
C ARG A 84 7.80 19.81 -1.46
N ASN A 85 8.77 20.44 -2.11
CA ASN A 85 9.53 19.82 -3.22
C ASN A 85 10.55 18.76 -2.76
N GLN A 86 10.81 18.65 -1.46
CA GLN A 86 11.77 17.71 -0.87
C GLN A 86 11.10 16.60 -0.06
N LEU A 87 9.79 16.76 0.22
CA LEU A 87 9.04 15.81 1.02
C LEU A 87 8.56 14.63 0.18
N THR A 88 8.61 13.46 0.80
CA THR A 88 7.84 12.28 0.40
C THR A 88 6.68 12.09 1.37
N TYR A 89 5.60 11.49 0.90
CA TYR A 89 4.43 11.29 1.74
C TYR A 89 3.71 9.98 1.39
N LEU A 90 3.09 9.41 2.39
CA LEU A 90 2.16 8.30 2.26
C LEU A 90 0.75 8.86 2.12
N VAL A 91 -0.10 8.15 1.40
CA VAL A 91 -1.51 8.48 1.16
C VAL A 91 -2.38 7.49 1.92
N ASN A 92 -3.36 7.99 2.67
CA ASN A 92 -4.37 7.14 3.29
C ASN A 92 -5.28 6.56 2.21
N ALA A 93 -5.15 5.27 1.94
CA ALA A 93 -5.84 4.56 0.86
C ALA A 93 -6.70 3.42 1.41
N ALA A 94 -7.79 3.12 0.69
CA ALA A 94 -8.59 1.94 0.92
C ALA A 94 -7.92 0.73 0.28
N VAL A 95 -7.46 -0.21 1.09
CA VAL A 95 -6.76 -1.42 0.64
C VAL A 95 -7.71 -2.61 0.69
N ILE A 96 -7.97 -3.18 -0.49
CA ILE A 96 -8.70 -4.44 -0.60
C ILE A 96 -7.75 -5.57 -0.22
N GLN A 97 -8.15 -6.34 0.77
CA GLN A 97 -7.44 -7.52 1.25
C GLN A 97 -8.23 -8.78 0.92
N VAL A 98 -7.51 -9.82 0.51
CA VAL A 98 -8.05 -11.17 0.28
C VAL A 98 -7.24 -12.12 1.15
N GLU A 99 -7.89 -12.88 2.03
CA GLU A 99 -7.24 -13.76 3.00
C GLU A 99 -6.14 -13.05 3.82
N ALA A 100 -6.39 -11.76 4.17
CA ALA A 100 -5.47 -10.86 4.87
C ALA A 100 -4.23 -10.43 4.05
N GLU A 101 -4.14 -10.73 2.77
CA GLU A 101 -3.11 -10.22 1.86
C GLU A 101 -3.60 -8.95 1.16
N ASP A 102 -2.77 -7.91 1.11
CA ASP A 102 -3.05 -6.67 0.39
C ASP A 102 -3.00 -6.93 -1.11
N VAL A 103 -4.12 -6.71 -1.82
CA VAL A 103 -4.23 -6.99 -3.25
C VAL A 103 -4.27 -5.72 -4.09
N ALA A 104 -5.07 -4.74 -3.68
CA ALA A 104 -5.25 -3.50 -4.40
C ALA A 104 -5.44 -2.33 -3.43
N ALA A 105 -4.76 -1.24 -3.66
CA ALA A 105 -4.96 0.02 -2.94
C ALA A 105 -5.68 1.01 -3.86
N LEU A 106 -6.76 1.61 -3.38
CA LEU A 106 -7.55 2.63 -4.09
C LEU A 106 -7.61 3.92 -3.26
N ILE A 107 -7.87 5.02 -3.94
CA ILE A 107 -7.84 6.35 -3.31
C ILE A 107 -8.92 6.53 -2.23
N SER A 108 -10.02 5.80 -2.30
CA SER A 108 -11.15 5.92 -1.38
C SER A 108 -11.87 4.58 -1.17
N GLU A 109 -12.61 4.47 -0.07
CA GLU A 109 -13.47 3.32 0.22
C GLU A 109 -14.58 3.18 -0.83
N GLU A 110 -15.14 4.29 -1.32
CA GLU A 110 -16.14 4.30 -2.40
C GLU A 110 -15.62 3.64 -3.68
N SER A 111 -14.36 3.93 -4.07
CA SER A 111 -13.73 3.29 -5.22
C SER A 111 -13.49 1.80 -4.97
N ALA A 112 -13.12 1.41 -3.75
CA ALA A 112 -12.95 0.01 -3.40
C ALA A 112 -14.27 -0.76 -3.46
N ASP A 113 -15.35 -0.21 -2.91
CA ASP A 113 -16.69 -0.78 -2.98
C ASP A 113 -17.17 -0.90 -4.42
N THR A 114 -16.93 0.12 -5.24
CA THR A 114 -17.26 0.08 -6.68
C THR A 114 -16.59 -1.08 -7.39
N VAL A 115 -15.30 -1.31 -7.12
CA VAL A 115 -14.55 -2.43 -7.72
C VAL A 115 -15.10 -3.78 -7.26
N LEU A 116 -15.39 -3.93 -5.97
CA LEU A 116 -15.97 -5.17 -5.43
C LEU A 116 -17.37 -5.44 -5.99
N ASP A 117 -18.18 -4.42 -6.18
CA ASP A 117 -19.52 -4.57 -6.80
C ASP A 117 -19.42 -4.89 -8.29
N GLN A 118 -18.49 -4.30 -9.02
CA GLN A 118 -18.20 -4.67 -10.42
C GLN A 118 -17.75 -6.14 -10.52
N LEU A 119 -16.90 -6.59 -9.59
CA LEU A 119 -16.45 -7.97 -9.56
C LEU A 119 -17.61 -8.93 -9.33
N LYS A 120 -18.51 -8.66 -8.37
CA LYS A 120 -19.73 -9.44 -8.15
C LYS A 120 -20.64 -9.45 -9.37
N ALA A 121 -20.79 -8.31 -10.04
CA ALA A 121 -21.62 -8.19 -11.24
C ALA A 121 -21.15 -9.08 -12.41
N ILE A 122 -19.84 -9.29 -12.57
CA ILE A 122 -19.26 -10.17 -13.60
C ILE A 122 -19.73 -11.62 -13.42
N TYR A 123 -19.89 -12.07 -12.18
CA TYR A 123 -20.28 -13.44 -11.85
C TYR A 123 -21.78 -13.60 -11.56
N THR A 124 -22.55 -12.52 -11.66
CA THR A 124 -24.02 -12.57 -11.53
C THR A 124 -24.64 -13.01 -12.86
N PRO A 125 -25.46 -14.10 -12.90
CA PRO A 125 -26.13 -14.53 -14.12
C PRO A 125 -27.08 -13.44 -14.64
N ALA A 126 -27.06 -13.18 -15.95
CA ALA A 126 -27.85 -12.12 -16.59
C ALA A 126 -29.36 -12.33 -16.55
N ASP A 127 -29.83 -13.54 -16.28
CA ASP A 127 -31.21 -13.98 -16.27
C ASP A 127 -31.85 -14.03 -14.86
N VAL A 128 -31.09 -13.62 -13.83
CA VAL A 128 -31.54 -13.58 -12.43
C VAL A 128 -31.73 -12.13 -11.99
N ASP A 129 -32.85 -11.83 -11.32
CA ASP A 129 -33.06 -10.50 -10.72
C ASP A 129 -32.00 -10.32 -9.60
N PRO A 130 -31.20 -9.25 -9.61
CA PRO A 130 -30.21 -8.97 -8.54
C PRO A 130 -30.81 -8.90 -7.14
N GLN A 131 -32.14 -8.66 -7.00
CA GLN A 131 -32.82 -8.63 -5.71
C GLN A 131 -33.08 -10.04 -5.15
N ASP A 132 -33.03 -11.07 -6.00
CA ASP A 132 -33.27 -12.46 -5.62
C ASP A 132 -31.99 -13.27 -5.41
N LEU A 133 -30.81 -12.64 -5.61
CA LEU A 133 -29.51 -13.31 -5.52
C LEU A 133 -28.55 -12.51 -4.62
N GLU A 134 -28.11 -13.10 -3.52
CA GLU A 134 -27.00 -12.58 -2.72
C GLU A 134 -25.69 -13.18 -3.22
N VAL A 135 -24.90 -12.39 -3.95
CA VAL A 135 -23.57 -12.78 -4.40
C VAL A 135 -22.55 -12.42 -3.34
N THR A 136 -21.88 -13.43 -2.78
CA THR A 136 -20.84 -13.26 -1.76
C THR A 136 -19.54 -13.87 -2.23
N PHE A 137 -18.42 -13.36 -1.74
CA PHE A 137 -17.10 -13.96 -1.95
C PHE A 137 -16.96 -15.22 -1.09
N VAL A 138 -16.29 -16.22 -1.59
CA VAL A 138 -15.92 -17.45 -0.85
C VAL A 138 -14.72 -17.14 0.05
N GLU A 139 -13.79 -16.34 -0.45
CA GLU A 139 -12.62 -15.85 0.23
C GLU A 139 -13.01 -14.76 1.25
N ASN A 140 -12.19 -14.61 2.29
CA ASN A 140 -12.36 -13.51 3.25
C ASN A 140 -11.86 -12.20 2.62
N VAL A 141 -12.78 -11.39 2.11
CA VAL A 141 -12.50 -10.08 1.50
C VAL A 141 -12.81 -8.98 2.51
N SER A 142 -11.88 -8.06 2.68
CA SER A 142 -12.06 -6.88 3.55
C SER A 142 -11.42 -5.64 2.94
N VAL A 143 -11.94 -4.46 3.30
CA VAL A 143 -11.36 -3.17 2.95
C VAL A 143 -10.84 -2.53 4.23
N THR A 144 -9.59 -2.10 4.21
CA THR A 144 -8.93 -1.46 5.36
C THR A 144 -8.25 -0.17 4.94
N GLN A 145 -8.25 0.84 5.81
CA GLN A 145 -7.53 2.08 5.58
C GLN A 145 -6.06 1.90 5.98
N LYS A 146 -5.15 2.25 5.06
CA LYS A 146 -3.70 2.18 5.29
C LYS A 146 -2.99 3.35 4.61
N PHE A 147 -1.93 3.83 5.24
CA PHE A 147 -1.00 4.74 4.60
C PHE A 147 -0.06 3.96 3.67
N VAL A 148 -0.14 4.25 2.37
CA VAL A 148 0.64 3.57 1.32
C VAL A 148 1.38 4.58 0.46
N ASP A 149 2.40 4.14 -0.27
CA ASP A 149 3.03 4.97 -1.30
C ASP A 149 2.00 5.30 -2.39
N GLY A 150 1.89 6.58 -2.74
CA GLY A 150 0.93 7.04 -3.76
C GLY A 150 1.09 6.36 -5.13
N SER A 151 2.29 5.85 -5.44
CA SER A 151 2.55 5.10 -6.67
C SER A 151 1.92 3.69 -6.69
N THR A 152 1.50 3.18 -5.53
CA THR A 152 0.84 1.87 -5.40
C THR A 152 -0.68 1.96 -5.50
N ILE A 153 -1.24 3.17 -5.55
CA ILE A 153 -2.68 3.38 -5.69
C ILE A 153 -3.07 3.09 -7.14
N LEU A 154 -4.00 2.16 -7.30
CA LEU A 154 -4.47 1.69 -8.60
C LEU A 154 -5.72 2.45 -9.06
N SER A 155 -5.94 2.46 -10.38
CA SER A 155 -7.24 2.78 -10.94
C SER A 155 -8.26 1.65 -10.62
N GLU A 156 -9.55 1.94 -10.71
CA GLU A 156 -10.59 0.91 -10.53
C GLU A 156 -10.44 -0.25 -11.54
N GLU A 157 -10.04 0.05 -12.79
CA GLU A 157 -9.79 -0.94 -13.84
C GLU A 157 -8.61 -1.86 -13.47
N ASP A 158 -7.47 -1.27 -13.05
CA ASP A 158 -6.28 -2.03 -12.67
C ASP A 158 -6.52 -2.85 -11.38
N ALA A 159 -7.27 -2.30 -10.43
CA ALA A 159 -7.64 -3.01 -9.20
C ALA A 159 -8.55 -4.20 -9.50
N LEU A 160 -9.56 -4.03 -10.39
CA LEU A 160 -10.41 -5.12 -10.85
C LEU A 160 -9.59 -6.21 -11.55
N ALA A 161 -8.64 -5.82 -12.41
CA ALA A 161 -7.74 -6.77 -13.07
C ALA A 161 -6.85 -7.52 -12.07
N ALA A 162 -6.34 -6.82 -11.03
CA ALA A 162 -5.53 -7.45 -9.98
C ALA A 162 -6.32 -8.49 -9.17
N LEU A 163 -7.60 -8.23 -8.89
CA LEU A 163 -8.48 -9.16 -8.18
C LEU A 163 -8.85 -10.37 -9.01
N GLN A 164 -8.96 -10.22 -10.34
CA GLN A 164 -9.24 -11.31 -11.28
C GLN A 164 -8.02 -12.18 -11.62
N GLN A 165 -6.82 -11.76 -11.23
CA GLN A 165 -5.62 -12.57 -11.44
C GLN A 165 -5.74 -13.94 -10.77
N THR A 166 -5.23 -14.95 -11.43
CA THR A 166 -5.11 -16.29 -10.85
C THR A 166 -3.86 -16.36 -9.97
N THR A 167 -3.99 -17.05 -8.85
CA THR A 167 -2.87 -17.39 -7.96
C THR A 167 -2.60 -18.89 -8.04
N GLU A 168 -1.32 -19.24 -7.99
CA GLU A 168 -0.92 -20.62 -7.89
C GLU A 168 -1.20 -21.15 -6.47
N THR A 169 -1.92 -22.24 -6.40
CA THR A 169 -2.23 -22.91 -5.13
C THR A 169 -1.82 -24.36 -5.19
N THR A 170 -1.08 -24.81 -4.19
CA THR A 170 -0.76 -26.24 -4.06
C THR A 170 -1.96 -26.99 -3.53
N THR A 171 -2.38 -28.01 -4.26
CA THR A 171 -3.43 -28.95 -3.87
C THR A 171 -2.95 -30.39 -4.01
N THR A 172 -3.76 -31.36 -3.63
CA THR A 172 -3.39 -32.77 -3.73
C THR A 172 -4.19 -33.49 -4.83
N TYR A 173 -3.52 -34.35 -5.57
CA TYR A 173 -4.11 -35.25 -6.53
C TYR A 173 -3.80 -36.69 -6.16
N THR A 174 -4.83 -37.54 -6.15
CA THR A 174 -4.66 -39.00 -5.94
C THR A 174 -4.56 -39.69 -7.30
N ALA A 175 -3.40 -40.25 -7.58
CA ALA A 175 -3.13 -40.95 -8.84
C ALA A 175 -4.04 -42.14 -9.05
N VAL A 176 -4.54 -42.28 -10.24
CA VAL A 176 -5.39 -43.42 -10.65
C VAL A 176 -4.64 -44.40 -11.57
N SER A 177 -5.20 -45.57 -11.79
CA SER A 177 -4.60 -46.56 -12.70
C SER A 177 -4.52 -46.01 -14.14
N GLY A 178 -3.33 -46.02 -14.72
CA GLY A 178 -3.06 -45.47 -16.05
C GLY A 178 -2.40 -44.09 -16.03
N ASP A 179 -2.30 -43.44 -14.87
CA ASP A 179 -1.54 -42.19 -14.71
C ASP A 179 -0.04 -42.44 -14.80
N SER A 180 0.65 -41.40 -15.25
CA SER A 180 2.09 -41.24 -15.20
C SER A 180 2.43 -39.85 -14.65
N PHE A 181 3.63 -39.64 -14.11
CA PHE A 181 4.06 -38.31 -13.69
C PHE A 181 3.90 -37.29 -14.81
N TYR A 182 4.23 -37.67 -16.05
CA TYR A 182 4.07 -36.79 -17.22
C TYR A 182 2.60 -36.43 -17.49
N SER A 183 1.68 -37.41 -17.46
CA SER A 183 0.26 -37.15 -17.71
C SER A 183 -0.37 -36.26 -16.62
N ILE A 184 0.09 -36.41 -15.37
CA ILE A 184 -0.35 -35.57 -14.26
C ILE A 184 0.23 -34.14 -14.40
N ALA A 185 1.52 -34.01 -14.71
CA ALA A 185 2.13 -32.72 -14.96
C ALA A 185 1.38 -31.93 -16.05
N VAL A 186 1.12 -32.57 -17.22
CA VAL A 186 0.35 -31.96 -18.29
C VAL A 186 -1.07 -31.60 -17.87
N LYS A 187 -1.74 -32.42 -17.06
CA LYS A 187 -3.09 -32.16 -16.57
C LYS A 187 -3.19 -30.89 -15.71
N TYR A 188 -2.13 -30.57 -14.99
CA TYR A 188 -2.08 -29.44 -14.08
C TYR A 188 -1.24 -28.27 -14.62
N ASP A 189 -0.90 -28.29 -15.90
CA ASP A 189 -0.09 -27.28 -16.58
C ASP A 189 1.28 -27.04 -15.91
N MET A 190 1.86 -28.13 -15.37
CA MET A 190 3.17 -28.16 -14.76
C MET A 190 4.20 -28.82 -15.68
N SER A 191 5.45 -28.47 -15.54
CA SER A 191 6.52 -29.29 -16.09
C SER A 191 6.68 -30.58 -15.27
N LEU A 192 7.23 -31.62 -15.91
CA LEU A 192 7.54 -32.87 -15.19
C LEU A 192 8.53 -32.65 -14.06
N GLU A 193 9.50 -31.78 -14.27
CA GLU A 193 10.54 -31.46 -13.28
C GLU A 193 9.91 -30.77 -12.03
N GLU A 194 9.06 -29.77 -12.22
CA GLU A 194 8.34 -29.09 -11.13
C GLU A 194 7.46 -30.06 -10.32
N LEU A 195 6.71 -30.94 -11.01
CA LEU A 195 5.91 -31.96 -10.33
C LEU A 195 6.75 -32.89 -9.46
N LEU A 196 7.88 -33.33 -9.97
CA LEU A 196 8.78 -34.24 -9.26
C LEU A 196 9.42 -33.54 -8.06
N GLU A 197 9.94 -32.34 -8.27
CA GLU A 197 10.55 -31.52 -7.20
C GLU A 197 9.56 -31.20 -6.08
N LEU A 198 8.34 -30.78 -6.44
CA LEU A 198 7.28 -30.47 -5.48
C LEU A 198 6.93 -31.65 -4.57
N ASN A 199 7.15 -32.87 -5.05
CA ASN A 199 6.85 -34.11 -4.34
C ASN A 199 8.09 -34.83 -3.79
N ASN A 200 9.28 -34.23 -3.91
CA ASN A 200 10.54 -34.85 -3.54
C ASN A 200 10.77 -36.22 -4.23
N LEU A 201 10.39 -36.32 -5.50
CA LEU A 201 10.51 -37.51 -6.36
C LEU A 201 11.56 -37.28 -7.46
N THR A 202 11.96 -38.37 -8.05
CA THR A 202 12.88 -38.37 -9.21
C THR A 202 12.24 -39.12 -10.38
N ILE A 203 12.79 -38.93 -11.58
CA ILE A 203 12.32 -39.62 -12.80
C ILE A 203 12.42 -41.16 -12.71
N ASN A 204 13.23 -41.69 -11.80
CA ASN A 204 13.42 -43.12 -11.58
C ASN A 204 12.40 -43.72 -10.62
N ASP A 205 11.60 -42.87 -9.93
CA ASP A 205 10.57 -43.32 -9.04
C ASP A 205 9.36 -43.86 -9.81
N SER A 206 8.66 -44.78 -9.24
CA SER A 206 7.46 -45.39 -9.84
C SER A 206 6.19 -44.83 -9.23
N LEU A 207 5.29 -44.32 -10.06
CA LEU A 207 3.97 -43.88 -9.63
C LEU A 207 3.08 -45.09 -9.33
N LYS A 208 2.38 -45.06 -8.21
CA LYS A 208 1.40 -46.10 -7.83
C LYS A 208 -0.02 -45.55 -7.83
N ALA A 209 -0.97 -46.33 -8.26
CA ALA A 209 -2.37 -45.96 -8.10
C ALA A 209 -2.70 -45.81 -6.61
N GLY A 210 -3.41 -44.74 -6.27
CA GLY A 210 -3.69 -44.33 -4.90
C GLY A 210 -2.59 -43.47 -4.25
N GLN A 211 -1.47 -43.24 -4.92
CA GLN A 211 -0.44 -42.31 -4.43
C GLN A 211 -0.96 -40.88 -4.49
N VAL A 212 -0.79 -40.14 -3.39
CA VAL A 212 -1.14 -38.73 -3.29
C VAL A 212 0.06 -37.89 -3.73
N LEU A 213 -0.14 -36.98 -4.66
CA LEU A 213 0.85 -36.04 -5.14
C LEU A 213 0.37 -34.62 -4.88
N ASN A 214 1.28 -33.72 -4.50
CA ASN A 214 1.06 -32.29 -4.52
C ASN A 214 1.11 -31.80 -5.97
N VAL A 215 0.16 -30.99 -6.35
CA VAL A 215 0.08 -30.36 -7.69
C VAL A 215 -0.23 -28.90 -7.54
N ILE A 216 0.23 -28.09 -8.49
CA ILE A 216 -0.09 -26.68 -8.55
C ILE A 216 -1.33 -26.49 -9.42
N THR A 217 -2.30 -25.74 -8.93
CA THR A 217 -3.47 -25.33 -9.71
C THR A 217 -3.57 -23.83 -9.75
N GLN A 218 -4.00 -23.31 -10.88
CA GLN A 218 -4.36 -21.90 -11.01
C GLN A 218 -5.75 -21.72 -10.41
N LYS A 219 -5.86 -20.91 -9.34
CA LYS A 219 -7.12 -20.54 -8.72
C LYS A 219 -7.34 -19.03 -8.88
N PRO A 220 -8.52 -18.55 -9.28
CA PRO A 220 -8.81 -17.12 -9.21
C PRO A 220 -8.51 -16.61 -7.79
N ARG A 221 -8.03 -15.38 -7.66
CA ARG A 221 -7.74 -14.78 -6.37
C ARG A 221 -9.01 -14.55 -5.56
N ILE A 222 -10.08 -14.22 -6.29
CA ILE A 222 -11.46 -14.13 -5.78
C ILE A 222 -12.38 -14.78 -6.80
#